data_65cf1578ad342ede0d3de7741d62a939
#
_entry.id   65cf1578ad342ede0d3de7741d62a939
#
_cell.length_a   1.000
_cell.length_b   1.000
_cell.length_c   1.000
_cell.angle_alpha   90.00
_cell.angle_beta   90.00
_cell.angle_gamma   90.00
#
_symmetry.space_group_name_H-M   'P 1'
#
loop_
_entity.id
_entity.type
_entity.pdbx_description
1 polymer ?
#
loop_
_entity_poly.entity_id
_entity_poly.type
_entity_poly.pdbx_seq_one_letter_code
_entity_poly.pdbx_strand_id
1 'polypeptide(L)'
;MSGELGLRKFLESNGHELIVTNSKDGEGCEADKHIVDADIVISQPFFPYYLTKERIAKAKNLKMAVTAGIGSDHVDLQAAMDNKIDVVEVTFCNSRSVAEHIVMMIVSLVRDYHNQHRIVNEGGWNIADAVQRSYDVEGMHIGTVAAGR
;
A
#
# COMPACT_ATOMS: atom_id res chain seq x y z
N MET A 1 0.92 13.17 -16.19
CA MET A 1 0.51 11.78 -16.44
C MET A 1 -0.69 11.51 -15.55
N SER A 2 -1.82 11.10 -16.10
CA SER A 2 -2.92 10.63 -15.28
C SER A 2 -2.43 9.35 -14.58
N GLY A 3 -2.53 9.27 -13.26
CA GLY A 3 -2.09 8.09 -12.50
C GLY A 3 -2.94 6.84 -12.70
N GLU A 4 -3.77 6.82 -13.71
CA GLU A 4 -4.76 5.76 -13.95
C GLU A 4 -4.20 4.52 -14.67
N LEU A 5 -2.93 4.54 -15.09
CA LEU A 5 -2.22 3.41 -15.71
C LEU A 5 -3.02 2.67 -16.82
N GLY A 6 -3.85 3.39 -17.55
CA GLY A 6 -4.72 2.83 -18.60
C GLY A 6 -6.03 2.23 -18.08
N LEU A 7 -6.28 2.24 -16.76
CA LEU A 7 -7.50 1.69 -16.16
C LEU A 7 -8.77 2.33 -16.72
N ARG A 8 -8.81 3.66 -16.84
CA ARG A 8 -9.95 4.37 -17.42
C ARG A 8 -10.28 3.86 -18.82
N LYS A 9 -9.28 3.83 -19.70
CA LYS A 9 -9.48 3.36 -21.07
C LYS A 9 -9.99 1.92 -21.11
N PHE A 10 -9.45 1.06 -20.25
CA PHE A 10 -9.87 -0.33 -20.17
C PHE A 10 -11.33 -0.45 -19.71
N LEU A 11 -11.70 0.23 -18.63
CA LEU A 11 -13.06 0.18 -18.08
C LEU A 11 -14.08 0.77 -19.04
N GLU A 12 -13.85 1.99 -19.55
CA GLU A 12 -14.77 2.67 -20.45
C GLU A 12 -14.95 1.93 -21.78
N SER A 13 -13.89 1.31 -22.33
CA SER A 13 -13.99 0.49 -23.54
C SER A 13 -14.79 -0.81 -23.34
N ASN A 14 -14.96 -1.24 -22.09
CA ASN A 14 -15.80 -2.39 -21.72
C ASN A 14 -17.20 -1.97 -21.19
N GLY A 15 -17.59 -0.72 -21.35
CA GLY A 15 -18.92 -0.23 -21.02
C GLY A 15 -19.12 0.13 -19.55
N HIS A 16 -18.03 0.31 -18.79
CA HIS A 16 -18.08 0.77 -17.40
C HIS A 16 -17.80 2.27 -17.29
N GLU A 17 -18.37 2.90 -16.30
CA GLU A 17 -18.07 4.29 -15.93
C GLU A 17 -17.04 4.29 -14.81
N LEU A 18 -15.95 5.07 -14.96
CA LEU A 18 -14.95 5.27 -13.91
C LEU A 18 -15.02 6.70 -13.36
N ILE A 19 -15.45 6.82 -12.12
CA ILE A 19 -15.45 8.06 -11.36
C ILE A 19 -14.21 8.08 -10.46
N VAL A 20 -13.41 9.14 -10.58
CA VAL A 20 -12.19 9.31 -9.76
C VAL A 20 -12.33 10.56 -8.91
N THR A 21 -12.14 10.43 -7.62
CA THR A 21 -12.18 11.55 -6.68
C THR A 21 -11.05 11.47 -5.66
N ASN A 22 -10.51 12.62 -5.26
CA ASN A 22 -9.56 12.75 -4.17
C ASN A 22 -10.25 13.16 -2.85
N SER A 23 -11.53 13.55 -2.90
CA SER A 23 -12.32 13.95 -1.75
C SER A 23 -12.93 12.71 -1.10
N LYS A 24 -12.25 12.18 -0.08
CA LYS A 24 -12.53 10.91 0.59
C LYS A 24 -12.65 11.00 2.10
N ASP A 25 -12.24 12.12 2.68
CA ASP A 25 -12.17 12.31 4.13
C ASP A 25 -13.39 13.09 4.63
N GLY A 26 -13.81 12.74 5.83
CA GLY A 26 -14.99 13.34 6.46
C GLY A 26 -16.32 12.75 5.98
N GLU A 27 -17.38 13.09 6.69
CA GLU A 27 -18.73 12.71 6.32
C GLU A 27 -19.27 13.64 5.23
N GLY A 28 -19.93 13.07 4.21
CA GLY A 28 -20.48 13.82 3.08
C GLY A 28 -19.45 14.28 2.06
N CYS A 29 -18.25 13.70 2.07
CA CYS A 29 -17.23 13.94 1.03
C CYS A 29 -17.74 13.53 -0.37
N GLU A 30 -16.99 13.90 -1.42
CA GLU A 30 -17.42 13.56 -2.79
C GLU A 30 -17.54 12.05 -3.00
N ALA A 31 -16.64 11.25 -2.43
CA ALA A 31 -16.73 9.80 -2.49
C ALA A 31 -18.03 9.26 -1.85
N ASP A 32 -18.53 9.90 -0.77
CA ASP A 32 -19.79 9.52 -0.13
C ASP A 32 -21.02 9.74 -1.01
N LYS A 33 -20.95 10.65 -1.96
CA LYS A 33 -22.04 10.86 -2.92
C LYS A 33 -22.11 9.75 -3.96
N HIS A 34 -20.95 9.28 -4.41
CA HIS A 34 -20.85 8.25 -5.43
C HIS A 34 -21.01 6.83 -4.89
N ILE A 35 -20.70 6.58 -3.60
CA ILE A 35 -20.82 5.25 -3.00
C ILE A 35 -22.24 4.70 -3.05
N VAL A 36 -23.25 5.58 -3.07
CA VAL A 36 -24.67 5.20 -3.04
C VAL A 36 -25.05 4.34 -4.25
N ASP A 37 -24.49 4.66 -5.41
CA ASP A 37 -24.81 4.01 -6.69
C ASP A 37 -23.67 3.17 -7.25
N ALA A 38 -22.49 3.17 -6.60
CA ALA A 38 -21.33 2.43 -7.04
C ALA A 38 -21.55 0.92 -6.96
N ASP A 39 -21.21 0.20 -8.04
CA ASP A 39 -21.11 -1.26 -8.03
C ASP A 39 -19.79 -1.77 -7.45
N ILE A 40 -18.71 -1.03 -7.70
CA ILE A 40 -17.35 -1.39 -7.27
C ILE A 40 -16.66 -0.14 -6.72
N VAL A 41 -16.02 -0.29 -5.58
CA VAL A 41 -15.12 0.73 -5.02
C VAL A 41 -13.68 0.24 -5.14
N ILE A 42 -12.80 1.08 -5.70
CA ILE A 42 -11.36 0.83 -5.75
C ILE A 42 -10.69 1.87 -4.85
N SER A 43 -10.08 1.41 -3.78
CA SER A 43 -9.34 2.23 -2.83
C SER A 43 -7.90 1.76 -2.73
N GLN A 44 -6.99 2.65 -2.36
CA GLN A 44 -5.60 2.26 -2.13
C GLN A 44 -5.25 2.37 -0.64
N PRO A 45 -4.37 1.50 -0.10
CA PRO A 45 -4.10 1.44 1.33
C PRO A 45 -3.31 2.65 1.87
N PHE A 46 -2.61 3.42 1.02
CA PHE A 46 -1.80 4.56 1.46
C PHE A 46 -2.63 5.83 1.71
N PHE A 47 -3.72 6.01 0.96
CA PHE A 47 -4.67 7.12 1.11
C PHE A 47 -6.09 6.56 0.99
N PRO A 48 -6.52 5.71 1.93
CA PRO A 48 -7.74 4.94 1.75
C PRO A 48 -8.99 5.81 1.88
N TYR A 49 -10.01 5.45 1.10
CA TYR A 49 -11.38 5.74 1.45
C TYR A 49 -11.83 4.69 2.45
N TYR A 50 -12.04 5.10 3.70
CA TYR A 50 -12.47 4.17 4.74
C TYR A 50 -13.90 3.73 4.50
N LEU A 51 -14.07 2.46 4.14
CA LEU A 51 -15.37 1.84 3.92
C LEU A 51 -15.92 1.31 5.25
N THR A 52 -16.45 2.24 6.05
CA THR A 52 -17.01 1.95 7.36
C THR A 52 -18.39 1.29 7.23
N LYS A 53 -18.88 0.72 8.34
CA LYS A 53 -20.23 0.15 8.42
C LYS A 53 -21.31 1.13 7.94
N GLU A 54 -21.21 2.41 8.31
CA GLU A 54 -22.15 3.47 7.94
C GLU A 54 -22.12 3.74 6.43
N ARG A 55 -20.95 3.72 5.82
CA ARG A 55 -20.77 3.88 4.38
C ARG A 55 -21.29 2.68 3.62
N ILE A 56 -20.98 1.48 4.09
CA ILE A 56 -21.51 0.22 3.54
C ILE A 56 -23.05 0.21 3.58
N ALA A 57 -23.65 0.65 4.67
CA ALA A 57 -25.12 0.73 4.78
C ALA A 57 -25.76 1.69 3.75
N LYS A 58 -25.03 2.68 3.26
CA LYS A 58 -25.47 3.61 2.19
C LYS A 58 -25.26 3.05 0.78
N ALA A 59 -24.36 2.09 0.62
CA ALA A 59 -23.89 1.56 -0.65
C ALA A 59 -24.80 0.45 -1.18
N LYS A 60 -25.95 0.82 -1.74
CA LYS A 60 -27.04 -0.10 -2.11
C LYS A 60 -26.68 -1.09 -3.22
N ASN A 61 -25.80 -0.69 -4.12
CA ASN A 61 -25.44 -1.46 -5.31
C ASN A 61 -24.06 -2.12 -5.19
N LEU A 62 -23.32 -1.84 -4.12
CA LEU A 62 -21.93 -2.25 -3.97
C LEU A 62 -21.81 -3.78 -3.90
N LYS A 63 -21.05 -4.34 -4.81
CA LYS A 63 -20.79 -5.78 -4.93
C LYS A 63 -19.35 -6.12 -4.53
N MET A 64 -18.42 -5.19 -4.75
CA MET A 64 -17.01 -5.45 -4.53
C MET A 64 -16.26 -4.20 -4.04
N ALA A 65 -15.39 -4.41 -3.07
CA ALA A 65 -14.39 -3.44 -2.64
C ALA A 65 -13.00 -3.96 -2.99
N VAL A 66 -12.27 -3.23 -3.83
CA VAL A 66 -10.94 -3.59 -4.29
C VAL A 66 -9.91 -2.72 -3.58
N THR A 67 -9.00 -3.33 -2.86
CA THR A 67 -7.80 -2.66 -2.36
C THR A 67 -6.72 -2.72 -3.43
N ALA A 68 -6.35 -1.58 -3.99
CA ALA A 68 -5.28 -1.47 -5.00
C ALA A 68 -3.90 -1.55 -4.33
N GLY A 69 -3.64 -2.63 -3.63
CA GLY A 69 -2.46 -2.89 -2.84
C GLY A 69 -2.67 -4.08 -1.92
N ILE A 70 -1.94 -4.14 -0.83
CA ILE A 70 -2.03 -5.18 0.19
C ILE A 70 -2.54 -4.55 1.49
N GLY A 71 -3.44 -5.26 2.16
CA GLY A 71 -4.10 -4.81 3.38
C GLY A 71 -5.48 -4.20 3.13
N SER A 72 -6.44 -4.59 3.95
CA SER A 72 -7.85 -4.18 3.88
C SER A 72 -8.33 -3.52 5.19
N ASP A 73 -7.42 -3.01 6.01
CA ASP A 73 -7.72 -2.40 7.32
C ASP A 73 -8.68 -1.20 7.24
N HIS A 74 -8.81 -0.62 6.06
CA HIS A 74 -9.73 0.49 5.77
C HIS A 74 -11.14 0.04 5.40
N VAL A 75 -11.41 -1.28 5.39
CA VAL A 75 -12.73 -1.85 5.10
C VAL A 75 -13.26 -2.56 6.33
N ASP A 76 -14.48 -2.24 6.75
CA ASP A 76 -15.19 -3.02 7.75
C ASP A 76 -15.60 -4.37 7.16
N LEU A 77 -14.75 -5.38 7.38
CA LEU A 77 -14.92 -6.72 6.80
C LEU A 77 -16.20 -7.40 7.28
N GLN A 78 -16.60 -7.18 8.55
CA GLN A 78 -17.83 -7.78 9.06
C GLN A 78 -19.05 -7.16 8.36
N ALA A 79 -19.09 -5.84 8.26
CA ALA A 79 -20.18 -5.17 7.55
C ALA A 79 -20.20 -5.54 6.05
N ALA A 80 -19.06 -5.72 5.42
CA ALA A 80 -18.98 -6.17 4.02
C ALA A 80 -19.56 -7.58 3.86
N MET A 81 -19.20 -8.53 4.72
CA MET A 81 -19.74 -9.89 4.71
C MET A 81 -21.26 -9.91 4.93
N ASP A 82 -21.75 -9.14 5.91
CA ASP A 82 -23.19 -9.06 6.23
C ASP A 82 -24.00 -8.51 5.04
N ASN A 83 -23.40 -7.68 4.21
CA ASN A 83 -24.01 -7.09 3.00
C ASN A 83 -23.63 -7.84 1.70
N LYS A 84 -22.93 -8.96 1.78
CA LYS A 84 -22.50 -9.78 0.63
C LYS A 84 -21.62 -9.01 -0.36
N ILE A 85 -20.73 -8.18 0.15
CA ILE A 85 -19.75 -7.42 -0.62
C ILE A 85 -18.44 -8.19 -0.59
N ASP A 86 -17.90 -8.52 -1.75
CA ASP A 86 -16.60 -9.15 -1.88
C ASP A 86 -15.50 -8.12 -1.59
N VAL A 87 -14.57 -8.46 -0.71
CA VAL A 87 -13.38 -7.63 -0.44
C VAL A 87 -12.16 -8.32 -0.98
N VAL A 88 -11.47 -7.68 -1.92
CA VAL A 88 -10.31 -8.25 -2.60
C VAL A 88 -9.11 -7.33 -2.53
N GLU A 89 -7.93 -7.92 -2.50
CA GLU A 89 -6.64 -7.25 -2.49
C GLU A 89 -5.83 -7.65 -3.72
N VAL A 90 -4.90 -6.81 -4.14
CA VAL A 90 -3.91 -7.15 -5.17
C VAL A 90 -2.73 -7.84 -4.50
N THR A 91 -2.99 -9.06 -4.03
CA THR A 91 -2.04 -9.86 -3.26
C THR A 91 -0.78 -10.17 -4.06
N PHE A 92 0.37 -10.05 -3.41
CA PHE A 92 1.71 -10.31 -3.98
C PHE A 92 2.20 -9.35 -5.07
N CYS A 93 1.47 -8.30 -5.43
CA CYS A 93 1.85 -7.40 -6.51
C CYS A 93 3.20 -6.69 -6.28
N ASN A 94 3.57 -6.45 -5.02
CA ASN A 94 4.81 -5.76 -4.62
C ASN A 94 5.80 -6.65 -3.85
N SER A 95 5.59 -7.96 -3.77
CA SER A 95 6.42 -8.88 -2.95
C SER A 95 7.89 -8.79 -3.29
N ARG A 96 8.24 -8.70 -4.57
CA ARG A 96 9.63 -8.55 -5.02
C ARG A 96 10.23 -7.23 -4.54
N SER A 97 9.52 -6.12 -4.72
CA SER A 97 9.99 -4.80 -4.29
C SER A 97 10.20 -4.74 -2.78
N VAL A 98 9.31 -5.35 -2.01
CA VAL A 98 9.43 -5.45 -0.55
C VAL A 98 10.66 -6.29 -0.17
N ALA A 99 10.86 -7.45 -0.80
CA ALA A 99 12.01 -8.31 -0.54
C ALA A 99 13.34 -7.61 -0.84
N GLU A 100 13.45 -6.95 -1.99
CA GLU A 100 14.64 -6.18 -2.37
C GLU A 100 14.89 -5.03 -1.39
N HIS A 101 13.85 -4.32 -0.95
CA HIS A 101 13.96 -3.25 0.03
C HIS A 101 14.44 -3.78 1.40
N ILE A 102 13.93 -4.92 1.85
CA ILE A 102 14.38 -5.56 3.09
C ILE A 102 15.86 -5.94 3.02
N VAL A 103 16.28 -6.58 1.91
CA VAL A 103 17.69 -6.95 1.71
C VAL A 103 18.58 -5.71 1.70
N MET A 104 18.18 -4.66 0.99
CA MET A 104 18.89 -3.38 0.99
C MET A 104 19.04 -2.82 2.41
N MET A 105 17.96 -2.81 3.19
CA MET A 105 17.98 -2.30 4.57
C MET A 105 18.91 -3.12 5.46
N ILE A 106 18.86 -4.45 5.39
CA ILE A 106 19.74 -5.35 6.16
C ILE A 106 21.20 -5.05 5.85
N VAL A 107 21.57 -5.05 4.57
CA VAL A 107 22.94 -4.78 4.14
C VAL A 107 23.38 -3.37 4.56
N SER A 108 22.52 -2.36 4.38
CA SER A 108 22.82 -0.97 4.75
C SER A 108 23.08 -0.82 6.26
N LEU A 109 22.32 -1.51 7.09
CA LEU A 109 22.49 -1.49 8.55
C LEU A 109 23.78 -2.22 8.97
N VAL A 110 23.98 -3.43 8.46
CA VAL A 110 25.15 -4.25 8.81
C VAL A 110 26.46 -3.61 8.34
N ARG A 111 26.44 -2.90 7.21
CA ARG A 111 27.58 -2.15 6.68
C ARG A 111 27.73 -0.74 7.22
N ASP A 112 26.91 -0.32 8.17
CA ASP A 112 26.89 1.06 8.72
C ASP A 112 26.80 2.15 7.64
N TYR A 113 26.07 1.87 6.55
CA TYR A 113 26.02 2.73 5.37
C TYR A 113 25.56 4.15 5.70
N HIS A 114 24.51 4.31 6.49
CA HIS A 114 23.92 5.62 6.78
C HIS A 114 24.88 6.55 7.50
N ASN A 115 25.64 6.02 8.46
CA ASN A 115 26.61 6.80 9.21
C ASN A 115 27.81 7.15 8.32
N GLN A 116 28.32 6.19 7.54
CA GLN A 116 29.41 6.45 6.61
C GLN A 116 29.03 7.47 5.54
N HIS A 117 27.84 7.37 4.99
CA HIS A 117 27.31 8.35 4.03
C HIS A 117 27.26 9.76 4.64
N ARG A 118 26.78 9.91 5.88
CA ARG A 118 26.74 11.20 6.58
C ARG A 118 28.16 11.78 6.75
N ILE A 119 29.11 10.99 7.23
CA ILE A 119 30.50 11.42 7.43
C ILE A 119 31.11 11.94 6.13
N VAL A 120 30.93 11.19 5.03
CA VAL A 120 31.47 11.61 3.72
C VAL A 120 30.79 12.89 3.20
N ASN A 121 29.49 13.03 3.36
CA ASN A 121 28.78 14.25 2.96
C ASN A 121 29.19 15.49 3.76
N GLU A 122 29.60 15.30 5.00
CA GLU A 122 30.17 16.35 5.86
C GLU A 122 31.65 16.64 5.56
N GLY A 123 32.22 16.03 4.53
CA GLY A 123 33.63 16.17 4.12
C GLY A 123 34.62 15.37 4.95
N GLY A 124 34.12 14.43 5.75
CA GLY A 124 34.94 13.54 6.58
C GLY A 124 35.40 12.31 5.83
N TRP A 125 36.44 11.67 6.38
CA TRP A 125 36.98 10.40 5.94
C TRP A 125 37.54 9.63 7.12
N ASN A 126 36.86 8.57 7.55
CA ASN A 126 37.25 7.80 8.73
C ASN A 126 37.15 6.29 8.46
N ILE A 127 38.19 5.75 7.84
CA ILE A 127 38.22 4.33 7.48
C ILE A 127 38.32 3.40 8.69
N ALA A 128 39.00 3.84 9.76
CA ALA A 128 39.17 3.04 10.97
C ALA A 128 37.83 2.83 11.70
N ASP A 129 36.99 3.87 11.78
CA ASP A 129 35.66 3.78 12.36
C ASP A 129 34.71 2.93 11.49
N ALA A 130 34.82 3.08 10.18
CA ALA A 130 34.07 2.26 9.23
C ALA A 130 34.33 0.77 9.40
N VAL A 131 35.59 0.38 9.55
CA VAL A 131 35.99 -1.03 9.76
C VAL A 131 35.48 -1.57 11.09
N GLN A 132 35.46 -0.76 12.15
CA GLN A 132 34.98 -1.18 13.47
C GLN A 132 33.47 -1.38 13.55
N ARG A 133 32.72 -0.68 12.71
CA ARG A 133 31.24 -0.68 12.75
C ARG A 133 30.57 -1.48 11.64
N SER A 134 31.33 -1.93 10.66
CA SER A 134 30.82 -2.68 9.53
C SER A 134 31.11 -4.16 9.66
N TYR A 135 30.09 -4.97 9.41
CA TYR A 135 30.18 -6.43 9.47
C TYR A 135 29.73 -7.04 8.14
N ASP A 136 30.06 -8.30 7.94
CA ASP A 136 29.51 -9.08 6.84
C ASP A 136 28.21 -9.77 7.27
N VAL A 137 27.28 -9.92 6.35
CA VAL A 137 26.01 -10.61 6.63
C VAL A 137 26.19 -12.12 6.73
N GLU A 138 27.30 -12.62 6.16
CA GLU A 138 27.61 -14.04 6.17
C GLU A 138 27.66 -14.60 7.61
N GLY A 139 26.92 -15.67 7.85
CA GLY A 139 26.82 -16.31 9.15
C GLY A 139 25.95 -15.61 10.18
N MET A 140 25.35 -14.47 9.85
CA MET A 140 24.42 -13.78 10.75
C MET A 140 23.05 -14.44 10.78
N HIS A 141 22.39 -14.38 11.92
CA HIS A 141 21.02 -14.79 12.09
C HIS A 141 20.10 -13.58 11.93
N ILE A 142 19.16 -13.68 11.01
CA ILE A 142 18.18 -12.62 10.74
C ILE A 142 16.81 -13.14 11.13
N GLY A 143 16.15 -12.41 12.04
CA GLY A 143 14.76 -12.67 12.41
C GLY A 143 13.80 -11.85 11.57
N THR A 144 12.72 -12.46 11.11
CA THR A 144 11.64 -11.77 10.40
C THR A 144 10.31 -11.98 11.11
N VAL A 145 9.46 -10.95 11.10
CA VAL A 145 8.06 -11.07 11.49
C VAL A 145 7.25 -11.01 10.20
N ALA A 146 6.47 -12.04 9.95
CA ALA A 146 5.83 -12.31 8.67
C ALA A 146 6.85 -12.62 7.54
N ALA A 147 6.88 -13.87 7.13
CA ALA A 147 7.68 -14.37 6.02
C ALA A 147 6.78 -15.22 5.11
N GLY A 148 5.74 -14.59 4.56
CA GLY A 148 4.77 -15.25 3.69
C GLY A 148 5.40 -15.52 2.32
N ARG A 149 5.10 -14.74 1.31
CA ARG A 149 5.58 -14.96 -0.04
C ARG A 149 6.27 -13.70 -0.58
#